data_7f400755b331549b918f2928ae79814c
#
_entry.id   7f400755b331549b918f2928ae79814c
#
_cell.length_a   1.000
_cell.length_b   1.000
_cell.length_c   1.000
_cell.angle_alpha   90.00
_cell.angle_beta   90.00
_cell.angle_gamma   90.00
#
_symmetry.space_group_name_H-M   'P 1'
#
loop_
_entity.id
_entity.type
_entity.pdbx_description
1 polymer ?
#
loop_
_entity_poly.entity_id
_entity_poly.type
_entity_poly.pdbx_seq_one_letter_code
_entity_poly.pdbx_strand_id
1 'polypeptide(L)'
;VHCVHCVELIQPGSTVLMPGQSMTLTCKVSGYSSTDSNYCTNWIRQPAGKALEWVGEICGSGKTYYSEKLKSRFQVSRDMSRSTVTLKGQNMQTEDTAVYYCARRLAAGVPFAYWGKGTQVTVTSAVQSAPKS
;
A
#
# COMPACT_ATOMS: atom_id res chain seq x y z
N VAL A 1 -2.20 22.29 -14.40
CA VAL A 1 -2.56 23.06 -13.22
C VAL A 1 -1.79 22.55 -12.03
N HIS A 2 -1.10 23.44 -11.38
CA HIS A 2 -0.36 23.07 -10.18
C HIS A 2 -1.19 23.32 -8.95
N CYS A 3 -1.16 22.37 -8.04
CA CYS A 3 -1.77 22.55 -6.75
C CYS A 3 -0.64 22.59 -5.72
N VAL A 4 -0.35 23.76 -5.18
CA VAL A 4 0.81 23.96 -4.32
C VAL A 4 0.70 23.14 -3.04
N HIS A 5 -0.53 22.96 -2.55
CA HIS A 5 -0.75 22.25 -1.29
C HIS A 5 -1.34 20.87 -1.46
N CYS A 6 -1.39 20.36 -2.66
CA CYS A 6 -1.95 19.04 -2.88
C CYS A 6 -0.95 17.96 -2.53
N VAL A 7 -1.46 16.88 -1.96
CA VAL A 7 -0.68 15.69 -1.68
C VAL A 7 -0.82 14.76 -2.88
N GLU A 8 0.29 14.19 -3.29
CA GLU A 8 0.31 13.20 -4.33
C GLU A 8 0.91 11.92 -3.77
N LEU A 9 0.27 10.79 -4.05
CA LEU A 9 0.72 9.49 -3.60
C LEU A 9 1.16 8.69 -4.81
N ILE A 10 2.44 8.35 -4.86
CA ILE A 10 3.05 7.76 -6.05
C ILE A 10 3.35 6.30 -5.77
N GLN A 11 2.78 5.41 -6.58
CA GLN A 11 2.93 3.97 -6.45
C GLN A 11 3.42 3.36 -7.76
N PRO A 12 4.23 2.28 -7.69
CA PRO A 12 4.58 1.51 -8.88
C PRO A 12 3.34 0.90 -9.53
N GLY A 13 3.39 0.64 -10.84
CA GLY A 13 2.24 0.16 -11.56
C GLY A 13 1.84 -1.27 -11.27
N SER A 14 2.81 -2.19 -11.26
CA SER A 14 2.49 -3.61 -11.08
C SER A 14 3.70 -4.40 -10.63
N THR A 15 3.44 -5.54 -10.02
CA THR A 15 4.45 -6.52 -9.68
C THR A 15 3.85 -7.91 -9.71
N VAL A 16 4.69 -8.90 -9.97
CA VAL A 16 4.26 -10.29 -10.07
C VAL A 16 5.11 -11.12 -9.13
N LEU A 17 4.46 -12.00 -8.38
CA LEU A 17 5.10 -12.83 -7.37
C LEU A 17 4.69 -14.29 -7.54
N MET A 18 5.55 -15.20 -7.07
CA MET A 18 5.16 -16.60 -6.92
C MET A 18 4.61 -16.84 -5.53
N PRO A 19 3.73 -17.84 -5.36
CA PRO A 19 3.21 -18.16 -4.02
C PRO A 19 4.35 -18.43 -3.05
N GLY A 20 4.19 -17.91 -1.85
CA GLY A 20 5.19 -18.06 -0.79
C GLY A 20 6.22 -16.94 -0.74
N GLN A 21 6.31 -16.12 -1.77
CA GLN A 21 7.26 -15.01 -1.77
C GLN A 21 6.79 -13.86 -0.91
N SER A 22 7.73 -13.02 -0.52
CA SER A 22 7.44 -11.78 0.20
C SER A 22 7.19 -10.65 -0.79
N MET A 23 6.37 -9.70 -0.35
CA MET A 23 5.99 -8.53 -1.13
C MET A 23 6.50 -7.28 -0.43
N THR A 24 6.99 -6.32 -1.21
CA THR A 24 7.30 -4.98 -0.70
C THR A 24 6.71 -3.97 -1.66
N LEU A 25 5.80 -3.14 -1.17
CA LEU A 25 5.19 -2.09 -1.94
C LEU A 25 5.53 -0.74 -1.33
N THR A 26 5.75 0.26 -2.17
CA THR A 26 6.09 1.59 -1.70
C THR A 26 5.05 2.59 -2.17
N CYS A 27 4.89 3.62 -1.35
CA CYS A 27 4.03 4.75 -1.64
C CYS A 27 4.83 5.99 -1.29
N LYS A 28 5.23 6.75 -2.30
CA LYS A 28 5.95 7.99 -2.06
C LYS A 28 4.96 9.11 -1.86
N VAL A 29 5.07 9.80 -0.74
CA VAL A 29 4.18 10.90 -0.41
C VAL A 29 4.85 12.19 -0.84
N SER A 30 4.18 12.96 -1.69
CA SER A 30 4.67 14.23 -2.19
C SER A 30 3.70 15.33 -1.78
N GLY A 31 4.20 16.50 -1.46
CA GLY A 31 3.38 17.64 -1.08
C GLY A 31 3.36 17.92 0.40
N TYR A 32 3.22 16.89 1.23
CA TYR A 32 3.28 17.05 2.68
C TYR A 32 4.25 16.03 3.26
N SER A 33 4.80 16.38 4.42
CA SER A 33 5.68 15.44 5.12
C SER A 33 4.89 14.24 5.63
N SER A 34 5.49 13.07 5.54
CA SER A 34 4.89 11.87 6.11
C SER A 34 4.88 11.92 7.63
N THR A 35 5.57 12.90 8.23
CA THR A 35 5.57 13.05 9.68
C THR A 35 4.44 13.94 10.18
N ASP A 36 3.63 14.52 9.28
CA ASP A 36 2.51 15.33 9.73
C ASP A 36 1.57 14.45 10.55
N SER A 37 1.45 14.76 11.85
CA SER A 37 0.65 13.93 12.76
C SER A 37 -0.84 14.03 12.49
N ASN A 38 -1.27 14.98 11.68
CA ASN A 38 -2.68 15.11 11.31
C ASN A 38 -3.08 14.17 10.19
N TYR A 39 -2.14 13.44 9.62
CA TYR A 39 -2.43 12.52 8.52
C TYR A 39 -2.04 11.11 8.88
N CYS A 40 -2.81 10.17 8.37
CA CYS A 40 -2.48 8.75 8.43
C CYS A 40 -2.47 8.20 7.02
N THR A 41 -1.50 7.35 6.73
CA THR A 41 -1.38 6.69 5.43
C THR A 41 -1.84 5.25 5.57
N ASN A 42 -2.75 4.85 4.70
CA ASN A 42 -3.41 3.56 4.76
C ASN A 42 -3.07 2.72 3.54
N TRP A 43 -3.06 1.42 3.74
CA TRP A 43 -3.00 0.46 2.67
C TRP A 43 -4.34 -0.25 2.58
N ILE A 44 -4.91 -0.26 1.40
CA ILE A 44 -6.21 -0.84 1.12
C ILE A 44 -6.05 -1.67 -0.15
N ARG A 45 -6.61 -2.87 -0.18
CA ARG A 45 -6.49 -3.71 -1.35
C ARG A 45 -7.86 -4.05 -1.90
N GLN A 46 -7.91 -4.32 -3.20
CA GLN A 46 -9.13 -4.72 -3.86
C GLN A 46 -8.86 -5.92 -4.76
N PRO A 47 -9.24 -7.11 -4.34
CA PRO A 47 -9.17 -8.27 -5.23
C PRO A 47 -10.13 -8.09 -6.41
N ALA A 48 -9.82 -8.70 -7.54
CA ALA A 48 -10.64 -8.55 -8.73
C ALA A 48 -12.08 -8.96 -8.46
N GLY A 49 -13.01 -8.08 -8.78
CA GLY A 49 -14.43 -8.35 -8.60
C GLY A 49 -14.92 -8.36 -7.17
N LYS A 50 -14.10 -7.93 -6.22
CA LYS A 50 -14.46 -7.95 -4.81
C LYS A 50 -14.38 -6.55 -4.21
N ALA A 51 -14.86 -6.43 -2.97
CA ALA A 51 -14.87 -5.15 -2.27
C ALA A 51 -13.47 -4.77 -1.80
N LEU A 52 -13.30 -3.49 -1.53
CA LEU A 52 -12.08 -2.99 -0.90
C LEU A 52 -11.91 -3.62 0.48
N GLU A 53 -10.67 -3.92 0.82
CA GLU A 53 -10.33 -4.49 2.11
C GLU A 53 -9.19 -3.67 2.72
N TRP A 54 -9.42 -3.12 3.90
CA TRP A 54 -8.39 -2.35 4.60
C TRP A 54 -7.33 -3.29 5.15
N VAL A 55 -6.05 -2.93 4.97
CA VAL A 55 -4.92 -3.75 5.41
C VAL A 55 -4.27 -3.17 6.66
N GLY A 56 -3.88 -1.91 6.64
CA GLY A 56 -3.22 -1.31 7.77
C GLY A 56 -2.98 0.17 7.57
N GLU A 57 -2.52 0.82 8.63
CA GLU A 57 -2.38 2.27 8.66
C GLU A 57 -1.15 2.65 9.47
N ILE A 58 -0.49 3.73 9.06
CA ILE A 58 0.53 4.38 9.89
C ILE A 58 0.25 5.86 9.92
N CYS A 59 0.26 6.44 11.12
CA CYS A 59 -0.02 7.85 11.30
C CYS A 59 1.27 8.63 11.48
N GLY A 60 1.18 9.96 11.39
CA GLY A 60 2.35 10.81 11.51
C GLY A 60 3.10 10.65 12.83
N SER A 61 2.39 10.26 13.89
CA SER A 61 3.01 9.97 15.18
C SER A 61 3.87 8.70 15.17
N GLY A 62 3.71 7.86 14.15
CA GLY A 62 4.37 6.56 14.07
C GLY A 62 3.51 5.40 14.51
N LYS A 63 2.32 5.66 15.04
CA LYS A 63 1.43 4.57 15.45
C LYS A 63 0.93 3.81 14.25
N THR A 64 0.83 2.50 14.41
CA THR A 64 0.33 1.61 13.36
C THR A 64 -0.87 0.85 13.85
N TYR A 65 -1.78 0.56 12.93
CA TYR A 65 -2.99 -0.24 13.18
C TYR A 65 -3.16 -1.20 12.02
N TYR A 66 -3.72 -2.37 12.30
CA TYR A 66 -3.81 -3.44 11.29
C TYR A 66 -5.17 -4.11 11.32
N SER A 67 -5.56 -4.64 10.17
CA SER A 67 -6.68 -5.55 10.08
C SER A 67 -6.39 -6.79 10.93
N GLU A 68 -7.33 -7.20 11.75
CA GLU A 68 -7.16 -8.40 12.57
C GLU A 68 -6.85 -9.62 11.72
N LYS A 69 -7.47 -9.69 10.57
CA LYS A 69 -7.29 -10.82 9.66
C LYS A 69 -5.90 -10.86 9.07
N LEU A 70 -5.28 -9.70 8.84
CA LEU A 70 -4.05 -9.63 8.06
C LEU A 70 -2.81 -9.29 8.88
N LYS A 71 -2.96 -8.93 10.14
CA LYS A 71 -1.85 -8.39 10.93
C LYS A 71 -0.68 -9.35 11.09
N SER A 72 -0.91 -10.64 10.97
CA SER A 72 0.18 -11.61 11.17
C SER A 72 1.14 -11.66 9.98
N ARG A 73 0.72 -11.19 8.82
CA ARG A 73 1.54 -11.29 7.61
C ARG A 73 1.91 -9.95 7.00
N PHE A 74 1.28 -8.86 7.44
CA PHE A 74 1.51 -7.56 6.82
C PHE A 74 2.09 -6.58 7.82
N GLN A 75 2.97 -5.72 7.35
CA GLN A 75 3.60 -4.70 8.18
C GLN A 75 3.69 -3.40 7.40
N VAL A 76 3.28 -2.30 8.05
CA VAL A 76 3.38 -0.96 7.49
C VAL A 76 4.52 -0.24 8.19
N SER A 77 5.38 0.40 7.43
CA SER A 77 6.49 1.19 7.96
C SER A 77 6.67 2.44 7.11
N ARG A 78 7.57 3.29 7.53
CA ARG A 78 7.86 4.51 6.79
C ARG A 78 9.33 4.86 6.87
N ASP A 79 9.80 5.58 5.85
CA ASP A 79 11.11 6.17 5.81
C ASP A 79 10.90 7.67 5.66
N MET A 80 11.08 8.41 6.75
CA MET A 80 10.81 9.84 6.74
C MET A 80 11.76 10.61 5.84
N SER A 81 13.00 10.17 5.75
CA SER A 81 13.97 10.87 4.91
C SER A 81 13.63 10.78 3.43
N ARG A 82 12.87 9.77 3.02
CA ARG A 82 12.46 9.59 1.64
C ARG A 82 10.99 9.86 1.41
N SER A 83 10.26 10.23 2.46
CA SER A 83 8.82 10.45 2.40
C SER A 83 8.10 9.24 1.80
N THR A 84 8.49 8.06 2.22
CA THR A 84 7.98 6.81 1.67
C THR A 84 7.31 5.99 2.76
N VAL A 85 6.13 5.46 2.45
CA VAL A 85 5.44 4.48 3.30
C VAL A 85 5.49 3.15 2.58
N THR A 86 5.78 2.09 3.33
CA THR A 86 6.02 0.77 2.75
C THR A 86 5.06 -0.24 3.38
N LEU A 87 4.51 -1.10 2.54
CA LEU A 87 3.74 -2.27 2.97
C LEU A 87 4.56 -3.51 2.64
N LYS A 88 4.83 -4.32 3.65
CA LYS A 88 5.49 -5.61 3.47
C LYS A 88 4.50 -6.72 3.77
N GLY A 89 4.45 -7.71 2.88
CA GLY A 89 3.63 -8.89 3.09
C GLY A 89 4.51 -10.13 3.04
N GLN A 90 4.21 -11.11 3.87
CA GLN A 90 4.96 -12.35 3.94
C GLN A 90 4.11 -13.49 3.42
N ASN A 91 4.78 -14.47 2.81
CA ASN A 91 4.12 -15.70 2.39
C ASN A 91 2.87 -15.41 1.55
N MET A 92 3.05 -14.61 0.52
CA MET A 92 1.93 -14.21 -0.34
C MET A 92 1.37 -15.41 -1.08
N GLN A 93 0.05 -15.48 -1.16
CA GLN A 93 -0.65 -16.57 -1.81
C GLN A 93 -1.50 -16.02 -2.96
N THR A 94 -2.05 -16.91 -3.77
CA THR A 94 -2.87 -16.47 -4.91
C THR A 94 -4.05 -15.62 -4.48
N GLU A 95 -4.59 -15.87 -3.28
CA GLU A 95 -5.69 -15.09 -2.74
C GLU A 95 -5.30 -13.64 -2.41
N ASP A 96 -4.02 -13.35 -2.34
CA ASP A 96 -3.55 -12.00 -2.08
C ASP A 96 -3.42 -11.16 -3.36
N THR A 97 -3.74 -11.74 -4.50
CA THR A 97 -3.76 -11.00 -5.76
C THR A 97 -4.82 -9.91 -5.70
N ALA A 98 -4.40 -8.69 -5.93
CA ALA A 98 -5.28 -7.52 -5.78
C ALA A 98 -4.57 -6.28 -6.29
N VAL A 99 -5.33 -5.20 -6.44
CA VAL A 99 -4.72 -3.88 -6.57
C VAL A 99 -4.56 -3.35 -5.14
N TYR A 100 -3.36 -2.93 -4.80
CA TYR A 100 -3.05 -2.37 -3.49
C TYR A 100 -2.91 -0.87 -3.61
N TYR A 101 -3.75 -0.15 -2.88
CA TYR A 101 -3.76 1.31 -2.89
C TYR A 101 -3.17 1.86 -1.61
N CYS A 102 -2.43 2.96 -1.70
CA CYS A 102 -2.19 3.77 -0.52
C CYS A 102 -3.14 4.96 -0.56
N ALA A 103 -3.60 5.38 0.61
CA ALA A 103 -4.55 6.48 0.72
C ALA A 103 -4.29 7.22 2.03
N ARG A 104 -4.48 8.53 2.01
CA ARG A 104 -4.27 9.34 3.20
C ARG A 104 -5.58 9.91 3.70
N ARG A 105 -5.71 9.92 5.01
CA ARG A 105 -6.84 10.54 5.69
C ARG A 105 -6.31 11.44 6.80
N LEU A 106 -7.14 12.39 7.22
CA LEU A 106 -6.84 13.15 8.41
C LEU A 106 -7.07 12.28 9.64
N ALA A 107 -6.22 12.46 10.65
CA ALA A 107 -6.31 11.65 11.87
C ALA A 107 -7.63 11.83 12.60
N ALA A 108 -8.37 12.89 12.31
CA ALA A 108 -9.65 13.16 12.96
C ALA A 108 -10.82 12.31 12.42
N GLY A 109 -10.54 11.34 11.56
CA GLY A 109 -11.60 10.44 11.13
C GLY A 109 -12.32 10.86 9.86
N VAL A 110 -11.78 11.82 9.14
CA VAL A 110 -12.34 12.26 7.87
C VAL A 110 -12.11 11.16 6.82
N PRO A 111 -13.01 11.01 5.84
CA PRO A 111 -12.79 10.03 4.77
C PRO A 111 -11.47 10.28 4.03
N PHE A 112 -11.02 9.25 3.33
CA PHE A 112 -9.76 9.35 2.60
C PHE A 112 -9.82 10.48 1.59
N ALA A 113 -8.87 11.40 1.71
CA ALA A 113 -8.83 12.59 0.87
C ALA A 113 -7.97 12.39 -0.37
N TYR A 114 -6.95 11.54 -0.28
CA TYR A 114 -5.98 11.35 -1.36
C TYR A 114 -5.73 9.87 -1.56
N TRP A 115 -5.68 9.45 -2.82
CA TRP A 115 -5.46 8.06 -3.19
C TRP A 115 -4.33 7.96 -4.20
N GLY A 116 -3.47 6.97 -4.04
CA GLY A 116 -2.57 6.59 -5.11
C GLY A 116 -3.32 5.85 -6.21
N LYS A 117 -2.66 5.63 -7.33
CA LYS A 117 -3.30 4.94 -8.47
C LYS A 117 -3.36 3.44 -8.28
N GLY A 118 -2.66 2.93 -7.29
CA GLY A 118 -2.65 1.51 -7.00
C GLY A 118 -1.52 0.77 -7.69
N THR A 119 -1.11 -0.33 -7.06
CA THR A 119 -0.15 -1.27 -7.63
C THR A 119 -0.86 -2.60 -7.82
N GLN A 120 -0.90 -3.10 -9.03
CA GLN A 120 -1.45 -4.43 -9.29
C GLN A 120 -0.44 -5.47 -8.82
N VAL A 121 -0.81 -6.28 -7.84
CA VAL A 121 0.01 -7.38 -7.37
C VAL A 121 -0.65 -8.67 -7.81
N THR A 122 0.08 -9.46 -8.59
CA THR A 122 -0.40 -10.74 -9.08
C THR A 122 0.47 -11.83 -8.48
N VAL A 123 -0.14 -12.75 -7.74
CA VAL A 123 0.55 -13.88 -7.15
C VAL A 123 0.11 -15.12 -7.90
N THR A 124 1.02 -15.72 -8.66
CA THR A 124 0.67 -16.83 -9.52
C THR A 124 1.85 -17.77 -9.72
N SER A 125 1.55 -19.06 -9.71
CA SER A 125 2.56 -20.06 -10.00
C SER A 125 2.93 -20.10 -11.49
N ALA A 126 2.18 -19.40 -12.33
CA ALA A 126 2.47 -19.34 -13.76
C ALA A 126 3.59 -18.36 -14.10
N VAL A 127 4.13 -17.65 -13.11
CA VAL A 127 5.23 -16.71 -13.35
C VAL A 127 6.47 -17.46 -13.68
N GLN A 128 6.68 -18.52 -13.64
CA GLN A 128 7.90 -19.06 -13.77
C GLN A 128 8.56 -18.84 -15.01
N SER A 129 9.24 -19.16 -15.44
CA SER A 129 10.15 -19.16 -16.50
C SER A 129 9.68 -18.39 -17.68
N ALA A 130 10.62 -17.86 -18.41
CA ALA A 130 10.36 -17.31 -19.72
C ALA A 130 9.76 -18.41 -20.61
N PRO A 131 9.01 -18.00 -21.61
CA PRO A 131 8.46 -18.96 -22.54
C PRO A 131 9.56 -19.81 -23.15
N LYS A 132 9.27 -21.06 -23.32
CA LYS A 132 10.16 -21.92 -24.02
C LYS A 132 10.08 -21.64 -25.48
N SER A 133 11.14 -21.61 -26.12
CA SER A 133 11.10 -21.37 -27.55
C SER A 133 11.58 -22.59 -28.30
#